data_172f2a9694e354d7ab7c20560ac2bce6
#
_entry.id   172f2a9694e354d7ab7c20560ac2bce6
#
_cell.length_a   1.000
_cell.length_b   1.000
_cell.length_c   1.000
_cell.angle_alpha   90.00
_cell.angle_beta   90.00
_cell.angle_gamma   90.00
#
_symmetry.space_group_name_H-M   'P 1'
#
loop_
_entity.id
_entity.type
_entity.pdbx_description
1 polymer ?
#
loop_
_entity_poly.entity_id
_entity_poly.type
_entity_poly.pdbx_seq_one_letter_code
_entity_poly.pdbx_strand_id
1 'polypeptide(L)'
;MNTPGQTTPETPPTPSRSAARLKALAAVVAAFLGLVLVARCGAGLEDLNPELASDATATATATTEPSPSSAPEPTASPSTPAATPTPSSEPAAETPDGALAIVTHLVAGQAASAVTPDAAGDTARSQVYAGPALTAANAAAKLRTALSADALADLPLKLDAAPVLAISRGTAYPRTILVRALKAKTGAPVYLFLIATDASGYRIHNQSTMLPGTFSAQFDALAQGSPVVTDGSGLSVAPDALMAAYAGWLAFPRTSPTAPATLVNDGFAESLLQGAQAEAAALRDVAKVTQVHAPLGVQTALRLAEGKGALVATVIERNDTYTETTANALTPPREYTILTGKQVIDKKATLKSLQFVVFFVPPSGPAQAVAASDQLVAASGS
;
A
#
# COMPACT_ATOMS: atom_id res chain seq x y z
N MET A 1 -12.06 82.10 -20.44
CA MET A 1 -12.33 81.43 -19.16
C MET A 1 -12.76 79.99 -19.51
N ASN A 2 -11.85 79.04 -19.43
CA ASN A 2 -12.12 77.62 -19.74
C ASN A 2 -12.33 76.85 -18.45
N THR A 3 -13.47 76.19 -18.35
CA THR A 3 -13.82 75.28 -17.21
C THR A 3 -13.20 73.91 -17.42
N PRO A 4 -12.52 73.29 -16.43
CA PRO A 4 -11.97 71.98 -16.61
C PRO A 4 -13.07 70.89 -16.42
N GLY A 5 -13.02 69.88 -17.32
CA GLY A 5 -13.94 68.75 -17.36
C GLY A 5 -13.75 67.82 -16.14
N GLN A 6 -14.85 67.35 -15.58
CA GLN A 6 -14.94 66.31 -14.60
C GLN A 6 -14.73 64.95 -15.26
N THR A 7 -13.69 64.23 -14.86
CA THR A 7 -13.49 62.80 -15.16
C THR A 7 -14.33 61.93 -14.24
N THR A 8 -15.28 61.22 -14.78
CA THR A 8 -16.06 60.15 -14.10
C THR A 8 -15.16 58.98 -13.78
N PRO A 9 -15.20 58.38 -12.58
CA PRO A 9 -14.44 57.17 -12.25
C PRO A 9 -15.00 55.96 -12.99
N GLU A 10 -14.08 55.30 -13.73
CA GLU A 10 -14.33 54.05 -14.48
C GLU A 10 -14.52 52.89 -13.50
N THR A 11 -15.70 52.28 -13.54
CA THR A 11 -16.01 51.09 -12.73
C THR A 11 -15.20 49.89 -13.24
N PRO A 12 -14.46 49.15 -12.38
CA PRO A 12 -13.68 47.99 -12.82
C PRO A 12 -14.58 46.90 -13.40
N PRO A 13 -14.17 46.23 -14.48
CA PRO A 13 -14.99 45.24 -15.17
C PRO A 13 -15.18 44.02 -14.23
N THR A 14 -16.44 43.65 -14.05
CA THR A 14 -16.85 42.44 -13.32
C THR A 14 -16.26 41.23 -14.06
N PRO A 15 -15.55 40.29 -13.35
CA PRO A 15 -14.96 39.13 -14.01
C PRO A 15 -16.06 38.27 -14.65
N SER A 16 -15.89 37.98 -15.94
CA SER A 16 -16.85 37.21 -16.70
C SER A 16 -17.02 35.81 -16.08
N ARG A 17 -18.24 35.29 -16.06
CA ARG A 17 -18.55 33.91 -15.57
C ARG A 17 -17.70 32.84 -16.24
N SER A 18 -17.15 33.10 -17.43
CA SER A 18 -16.21 32.21 -18.14
C SER A 18 -14.85 32.10 -17.47
N ALA A 19 -14.31 33.19 -16.90
CA ALA A 19 -12.99 33.17 -16.23
C ALA A 19 -13.05 32.42 -14.87
N ALA A 20 -14.18 32.50 -14.17
CA ALA A 20 -14.39 31.70 -12.96
C ALA A 20 -14.52 30.20 -13.28
N ARG A 21 -15.16 29.85 -14.41
CA ARG A 21 -15.26 28.46 -14.90
C ARG A 21 -13.90 27.88 -15.32
N LEU A 22 -13.03 28.66 -15.95
CA LEU A 22 -11.68 28.21 -16.34
C LEU A 22 -10.79 27.95 -15.11
N LYS A 23 -10.90 28.78 -14.06
CA LYS A 23 -10.15 28.58 -12.81
C LYS A 23 -10.63 27.34 -12.04
N ALA A 24 -11.94 27.07 -12.01
CA ALA A 24 -12.49 25.85 -11.41
C ALA A 24 -12.07 24.60 -12.21
N LEU A 25 -12.06 24.65 -13.53
CA LEU A 25 -11.61 23.55 -14.39
C LEU A 25 -10.12 23.21 -14.17
N ALA A 26 -9.26 24.22 -14.03
CA ALA A 26 -7.82 24.03 -13.77
C ALA A 26 -7.56 23.44 -12.37
N ALA A 27 -8.36 23.78 -11.35
CA ALA A 27 -8.26 23.23 -10.01
C ALA A 27 -8.68 21.75 -9.96
N VAL A 28 -9.71 21.33 -10.70
CA VAL A 28 -10.15 19.94 -10.79
C VAL A 28 -9.09 19.05 -11.44
N VAL A 29 -8.47 19.50 -12.53
CA VAL A 29 -7.38 18.75 -13.18
C VAL A 29 -6.15 18.59 -12.26
N ALA A 30 -5.82 19.61 -11.46
CA ALA A 30 -4.71 19.54 -10.50
C ALA A 30 -4.98 18.60 -9.33
N ALA A 31 -6.23 18.50 -8.85
CA ALA A 31 -6.61 17.61 -7.75
C ALA A 31 -6.52 16.13 -8.15
N PHE A 32 -6.99 15.78 -9.34
CA PHE A 32 -6.86 14.41 -9.86
C PHE A 32 -5.40 14.03 -10.18
N LEU A 33 -4.56 14.98 -10.56
CA LEU A 33 -3.11 14.75 -10.73
C LEU A 33 -2.42 14.43 -9.40
N GLY A 34 -2.89 14.97 -8.28
CA GLY A 34 -2.40 14.64 -6.93
C GLY A 34 -2.65 13.17 -6.56
N LEU A 35 -3.82 12.61 -6.90
CA LEU A 35 -4.17 11.21 -6.59
C LEU A 35 -3.30 10.21 -7.37
N VAL A 36 -2.98 10.51 -8.63
CA VAL A 36 -2.09 9.67 -9.45
C VAL A 36 -0.63 9.76 -8.97
N LEU A 37 -0.22 10.89 -8.36
CA LEU A 37 1.11 11.03 -7.75
C LEU A 37 1.28 10.17 -6.48
N VAL A 38 0.23 9.96 -5.70
CA VAL A 38 0.28 9.06 -4.51
C VAL A 38 0.44 7.60 -4.94
N ALA A 39 -0.18 7.19 -6.05
CA ALA A 39 0.08 5.87 -6.66
C ALA A 39 1.53 5.74 -7.20
N ARG A 40 2.25 6.85 -7.35
CA ARG A 40 3.65 6.92 -7.78
C ARG A 40 4.66 7.03 -6.65
N CYS A 41 4.26 7.12 -5.37
CA CYS A 41 5.17 7.27 -4.22
C CYS A 41 6.02 6.01 -3.94
N GLY A 42 6.66 5.47 -4.98
CA GLY A 42 7.86 4.67 -4.86
C GLY A 42 9.12 5.40 -5.39
N ALA A 43 8.98 6.65 -5.83
CA ALA A 43 10.11 7.44 -6.29
C ALA A 43 10.01 8.87 -5.74
N GLY A 44 10.81 9.20 -4.73
CA GLY A 44 11.11 10.57 -4.34
C GLY A 44 10.42 11.11 -3.09
N LEU A 45 10.67 10.49 -1.94
CA LEU A 45 10.53 11.14 -0.63
C LEU A 45 11.90 11.62 -0.09
N GLU A 46 12.91 11.77 -0.97
CA GLU A 46 14.25 12.17 -0.53
C GLU A 46 14.40 13.69 -0.27
N ASP A 47 13.39 14.52 -0.59
CA ASP A 47 13.50 15.99 -0.51
C ASP A 47 12.62 16.68 0.54
N LEU A 48 12.03 15.98 1.48
CA LEU A 48 11.25 16.61 2.54
C LEU A 48 11.72 16.15 3.94
N ASN A 49 12.80 16.62 4.43
CA ASN A 49 13.12 17.17 5.74
C ASN A 49 14.54 16.86 6.26
N PRO A 50 15.50 17.79 6.24
CA PRO A 50 16.77 17.64 6.96
C PRO A 50 16.81 18.35 8.33
N GLU A 51 15.68 18.68 8.97
CA GLU A 51 15.74 19.36 10.29
C GLU A 51 14.70 18.83 11.26
N LEU A 52 15.01 17.78 11.99
CA LEU A 52 14.50 17.47 13.33
C LEU A 52 15.29 16.29 13.95
N ALA A 53 16.58 16.49 14.12
CA ALA A 53 17.38 15.66 15.00
C ALA A 53 18.19 16.58 15.91
N SER A 54 17.64 16.94 17.07
CA SER A 54 18.43 17.36 18.25
C SER A 54 17.54 17.45 19.49
N ASP A 55 18.01 16.77 20.52
CA ASP A 55 17.83 17.01 21.94
C ASP A 55 16.47 16.78 22.62
N ALA A 56 16.41 15.63 23.29
CA ALA A 56 15.73 15.54 24.58
C ALA A 56 16.49 14.58 25.53
N THR A 57 17.51 15.08 26.16
CA THR A 57 18.06 14.48 27.38
C THR A 57 17.13 14.87 28.53
N ALA A 58 16.31 13.96 29.02
CA ALA A 58 15.48 14.13 30.21
C ALA A 58 16.08 13.36 31.38
N THR A 59 16.63 14.11 32.31
CA THR A 59 17.10 13.65 33.62
C THR A 59 15.91 13.26 34.49
N ALA A 60 15.84 11.97 34.88
CA ALA A 60 14.84 11.48 35.84
C ALA A 60 15.34 11.70 37.27
N THR A 61 14.66 12.55 38.02
CA THR A 61 14.83 12.71 39.46
C THR A 61 13.90 11.74 40.19
N ALA A 62 14.48 10.84 40.97
CA ALA A 62 13.76 9.91 41.83
C ALA A 62 13.17 10.63 43.05
N THR A 63 11.87 10.47 43.27
CA THR A 63 11.22 10.82 44.54
C THR A 63 10.67 9.55 45.17
N THR A 64 11.20 9.23 46.36
CA THR A 64 10.81 8.12 47.21
C THR A 64 9.67 8.59 48.13
N GLU A 65 8.55 7.85 48.21
CA GLU A 65 7.62 7.93 49.34
C GLU A 65 6.89 6.62 49.57
N PRO A 66 6.35 6.35 50.80
CA PRO A 66 6.47 5.06 51.45
C PRO A 66 5.20 4.14 51.30
N SER A 67 5.47 2.88 51.47
CA SER A 67 4.54 1.73 51.49
C SER A 67 3.43 1.83 52.55
N PRO A 68 2.20 1.35 52.24
CA PRO A 68 1.35 0.75 53.26
C PRO A 68 1.07 -0.71 52.99
N SER A 69 1.39 -1.47 54.01
CA SER A 69 0.74 -2.64 54.63
C SER A 69 -0.08 -3.63 53.78
N SER A 70 0.35 -4.84 53.89
CA SER A 70 -0.09 -6.11 53.38
C SER A 70 -1.57 -6.47 53.70
N ALA A 71 -2.28 -6.96 52.67
CA ALA A 71 -3.43 -7.85 52.82
C ALA A 71 -3.10 -9.23 52.21
N PRO A 72 -3.65 -10.34 52.68
CA PRO A 72 -3.20 -11.69 52.35
C PRO A 72 -3.64 -12.07 50.92
N GLU A 73 -2.69 -12.64 50.20
CA GLU A 73 -2.74 -13.14 48.84
C GLU A 73 -3.59 -14.41 48.74
N PRO A 74 -4.53 -14.52 47.77
CA PRO A 74 -5.16 -15.81 47.48
C PRO A 74 -4.17 -16.69 46.71
N THR A 75 -3.93 -17.86 47.20
CA THR A 75 -3.07 -18.92 46.65
C THR A 75 -3.47 -19.23 45.20
N ALA A 76 -2.67 -18.79 44.24
CA ALA A 76 -2.81 -19.14 42.83
C ALA A 76 -2.44 -20.63 42.65
N SER A 77 -3.33 -21.41 42.07
CA SER A 77 -3.03 -22.74 41.54
C SER A 77 -1.92 -22.69 40.53
N PRO A 78 -0.99 -23.65 40.48
CA PRO A 78 0.09 -23.65 39.51
C PRO A 78 -0.49 -23.83 38.11
N SER A 79 -0.38 -22.76 37.31
CA SER A 79 -0.64 -22.82 35.85
C SER A 79 0.42 -23.74 35.23
N THR A 80 -0.05 -24.82 34.63
CA THR A 80 0.78 -25.70 33.81
C THR A 80 1.48 -24.84 32.73
N PRO A 81 2.82 -24.92 32.59
CA PRO A 81 3.50 -24.18 31.53
C PRO A 81 2.93 -24.61 30.18
N ALA A 82 2.51 -23.63 29.34
CA ALA A 82 2.12 -23.90 27.97
C ALA A 82 3.30 -24.57 27.27
N ALA A 83 3.05 -25.75 26.69
CA ALA A 83 4.06 -26.49 25.95
C ALA A 83 4.66 -25.58 24.84
N THR A 84 5.95 -25.34 24.91
CA THR A 84 6.70 -24.67 23.82
C THR A 84 6.45 -25.48 22.55
N PRO A 85 5.96 -24.89 21.45
CA PRO A 85 5.73 -25.64 20.22
C PRO A 85 7.03 -26.24 19.75
N THR A 86 7.08 -27.56 19.64
CA THR A 86 8.22 -28.28 19.07
C THR A 86 8.42 -27.76 17.66
N PRO A 87 9.63 -27.31 17.26
CA PRO A 87 9.87 -26.85 15.90
C PRO A 87 9.52 -27.97 14.93
N SER A 88 8.68 -27.69 13.94
CA SER A 88 8.32 -28.65 12.89
C SER A 88 9.59 -29.13 12.21
N SER A 89 9.76 -30.44 12.10
CA SER A 89 10.91 -31.06 11.44
C SER A 89 10.78 -31.09 9.91
N GLU A 90 9.70 -30.53 9.37
CA GLU A 90 9.49 -30.48 7.92
C GLU A 90 10.52 -29.55 7.25
N PRO A 91 11.10 -29.96 6.11
CA PRO A 91 12.01 -29.12 5.36
C PRO A 91 11.28 -27.97 4.64
N ALA A 92 12.04 -27.08 4.02
CA ALA A 92 11.52 -26.05 3.12
C ALA A 92 10.70 -26.69 1.98
N ALA A 93 9.69 -25.98 1.52
CA ALA A 93 8.80 -26.42 0.42
C ALA A 93 9.55 -26.62 -0.91
N GLU A 94 10.65 -25.91 -1.08
CA GLU A 94 11.55 -25.98 -2.24
C GLU A 94 13.02 -25.96 -1.79
N THR A 95 13.90 -26.52 -2.61
CA THR A 95 15.34 -26.33 -2.40
C THR A 95 15.74 -24.88 -2.72
N PRO A 96 16.82 -24.33 -2.12
CA PRO A 96 17.29 -22.99 -2.43
C PRO A 96 17.53 -22.74 -3.92
N ASP A 97 18.14 -23.71 -4.62
CA ASP A 97 18.40 -23.63 -6.06
C ASP A 97 17.11 -23.71 -6.88
N GLY A 98 16.17 -24.58 -6.48
CA GLY A 98 14.85 -24.67 -7.10
C GLY A 98 14.06 -23.36 -6.95
N ALA A 99 14.08 -22.77 -5.76
CA ALA A 99 13.46 -21.47 -5.50
C ALA A 99 14.11 -20.37 -6.35
N LEU A 100 15.43 -20.33 -6.46
CA LEU A 100 16.15 -19.36 -7.31
C LEU A 100 15.78 -19.51 -8.79
N ALA A 101 15.66 -20.73 -9.30
CA ALA A 101 15.24 -20.98 -10.68
C ALA A 101 13.81 -20.49 -10.94
N ILE A 102 12.87 -20.76 -10.03
CA ILE A 102 11.48 -20.27 -10.08
C ILE A 102 11.45 -18.73 -10.09
N VAL A 103 12.18 -18.10 -9.18
CA VAL A 103 12.26 -16.64 -9.05
C VAL A 103 12.81 -16.00 -10.33
N THR A 104 13.89 -16.57 -10.87
CA THR A 104 14.52 -16.08 -12.10
C THR A 104 13.55 -16.12 -13.27
N HIS A 105 12.83 -17.22 -13.43
CA HIS A 105 11.83 -17.38 -14.47
C HIS A 105 10.67 -16.37 -14.32
N LEU A 106 10.10 -16.22 -13.13
CA LEU A 106 8.95 -15.33 -12.89
C LEU A 106 9.33 -13.85 -13.00
N VAL A 107 10.51 -13.43 -12.53
CA VAL A 107 10.96 -12.03 -12.67
C VAL A 107 11.26 -11.70 -14.13
N ALA A 108 11.86 -12.62 -14.90
CA ALA A 108 12.02 -12.44 -16.35
C ALA A 108 10.66 -12.32 -17.07
N GLY A 109 9.71 -13.20 -16.72
CA GLY A 109 8.34 -13.15 -17.23
C GLY A 109 7.61 -11.86 -16.85
N GLN A 110 7.82 -11.37 -15.62
CA GLN A 110 7.28 -10.07 -15.17
C GLN A 110 7.81 -8.93 -16.05
N ALA A 111 9.12 -8.87 -16.23
CA ALA A 111 9.74 -7.82 -17.03
C ALA A 111 9.24 -7.83 -18.49
N ALA A 112 9.12 -9.01 -19.09
CA ALA A 112 8.60 -9.16 -20.45
C ALA A 112 7.11 -8.76 -20.54
N SER A 113 6.27 -9.24 -19.60
CA SER A 113 4.82 -8.97 -19.60
C SER A 113 4.49 -7.50 -19.24
N ALA A 114 5.32 -6.83 -18.48
CA ALA A 114 5.14 -5.43 -18.10
C ALA A 114 5.22 -4.47 -19.30
N VAL A 115 5.88 -4.86 -20.39
CA VAL A 115 6.04 -4.04 -21.59
C VAL A 115 5.05 -4.38 -22.72
N THR A 116 4.24 -5.41 -22.58
CA THR A 116 3.30 -5.90 -23.60
C THR A 116 1.86 -5.55 -23.23
N PRO A 117 1.20 -4.61 -23.93
CA PRO A 117 -0.11 -4.07 -23.52
C PRO A 117 -1.34 -4.84 -24.01
N ASP A 118 -1.20 -5.71 -25.02
CA ASP A 118 -2.31 -6.34 -25.74
C ASP A 118 -2.76 -7.71 -25.18
N ALA A 119 -3.60 -8.42 -25.91
CA ALA A 119 -4.12 -9.73 -25.53
C ALA A 119 -3.02 -10.81 -25.39
N ALA A 120 -1.92 -10.72 -26.16
CA ALA A 120 -0.76 -11.59 -25.97
C ALA A 120 -0.10 -11.32 -24.61
N GLY A 121 -0.05 -10.06 -24.21
CA GLY A 121 0.38 -9.65 -22.87
C GLY A 121 -0.53 -10.17 -21.76
N ASP A 122 -1.86 -10.24 -21.96
CA ASP A 122 -2.80 -10.80 -20.97
C ASP A 122 -2.48 -12.27 -20.68
N THR A 123 -2.20 -13.06 -21.73
CA THR A 123 -1.79 -14.46 -21.58
C THR A 123 -0.46 -14.57 -20.84
N ALA A 124 0.54 -13.77 -21.22
CA ALA A 124 1.85 -13.76 -20.56
C ALA A 124 1.71 -13.37 -19.07
N ARG A 125 0.89 -12.36 -18.74
CA ARG A 125 0.62 -11.95 -17.36
C ARG A 125 -0.04 -13.05 -16.55
N SER A 126 -0.98 -13.82 -17.10
CA SER A 126 -1.62 -14.93 -16.40
C SER A 126 -0.67 -16.09 -16.05
N GLN A 127 0.45 -16.20 -16.76
CA GLN A 127 1.49 -17.17 -16.44
C GLN A 127 2.41 -16.71 -15.32
N VAL A 128 2.48 -15.40 -15.07
CA VAL A 128 3.37 -14.77 -14.07
C VAL A 128 2.61 -14.42 -12.80
N TYR A 129 1.40 -13.88 -12.93
CA TYR A 129 0.60 -13.37 -11.82
C TYR A 129 -0.64 -14.21 -11.56
N ALA A 130 -1.17 -14.13 -10.33
CA ALA A 130 -2.45 -14.72 -9.96
C ALA A 130 -3.26 -13.79 -9.04
N GLY A 131 -4.57 -14.06 -8.94
CA GLY A 131 -5.48 -13.36 -8.05
C GLY A 131 -5.48 -11.84 -8.22
N PRO A 132 -5.49 -11.07 -7.11
CA PRO A 132 -5.46 -9.61 -7.13
C PRO A 132 -4.26 -9.02 -7.90
N ALA A 133 -3.08 -9.66 -7.83
CA ALA A 133 -1.89 -9.21 -8.54
C ALA A 133 -2.05 -9.31 -10.08
N LEU A 134 -2.74 -10.32 -10.59
CA LEU A 134 -3.09 -10.42 -12.01
C LEU A 134 -4.04 -9.30 -12.43
N THR A 135 -5.06 -9.02 -11.61
CA THR A 135 -5.99 -7.90 -11.84
C THR A 135 -5.24 -6.57 -11.92
N ALA A 136 -4.31 -6.34 -10.98
CA ALA A 136 -3.48 -5.15 -10.94
C ALA A 136 -2.56 -5.05 -12.17
N ALA A 137 -1.91 -6.15 -12.57
CA ALA A 137 -1.01 -6.19 -13.73
C ALA A 137 -1.76 -5.91 -15.05
N ASN A 138 -2.96 -6.48 -15.22
CA ASN A 138 -3.79 -6.23 -16.40
C ASN A 138 -4.29 -4.78 -16.46
N ALA A 139 -4.65 -4.19 -15.33
CA ALA A 139 -5.04 -2.78 -15.26
C ALA A 139 -3.85 -1.84 -15.56
N ALA A 140 -2.67 -2.13 -14.99
CA ALA A 140 -1.45 -1.38 -15.26
C ALA A 140 -1.10 -1.39 -16.76
N ALA A 141 -1.28 -2.53 -17.44
CA ALA A 141 -1.07 -2.61 -18.89
C ALA A 141 -2.03 -1.71 -19.68
N LYS A 142 -3.32 -1.67 -19.32
CA LYS A 142 -4.32 -0.76 -19.93
C LYS A 142 -3.98 0.71 -19.68
N LEU A 143 -3.50 1.02 -18.47
CA LEU A 143 -3.17 2.39 -18.06
C LEU A 143 -1.79 2.88 -18.56
N ARG A 144 -1.03 2.04 -19.26
CA ARG A 144 0.31 2.38 -19.75
C ARG A 144 0.40 3.72 -20.48
N THR A 145 -0.59 4.02 -21.29
CA THR A 145 -0.62 5.28 -22.07
C THR A 145 -0.78 6.52 -21.19
N ALA A 146 -1.23 6.38 -19.95
CA ALA A 146 -1.31 7.47 -18.97
C ALA A 146 0.00 7.69 -18.21
N LEU A 147 0.95 6.75 -18.29
CA LEU A 147 2.20 6.81 -17.55
C LEU A 147 3.23 7.71 -18.24
N SER A 148 4.10 8.35 -17.45
CA SER A 148 5.29 9.03 -17.96
C SER A 148 6.34 8.03 -18.46
N ALA A 149 7.29 8.48 -19.28
CA ALA A 149 8.40 7.65 -19.73
C ALA A 149 9.19 7.05 -18.56
N ASP A 150 9.38 7.81 -17.50
CA ASP A 150 10.08 7.37 -16.28
C ASP A 150 9.33 6.26 -15.55
N ALA A 151 8.01 6.40 -15.37
CA ALA A 151 7.18 5.37 -14.77
C ALA A 151 7.14 4.09 -15.62
N LEU A 152 7.12 4.22 -16.94
CA LEU A 152 7.20 3.07 -17.85
C LEU A 152 8.54 2.34 -17.74
N ALA A 153 9.66 3.06 -17.63
CA ALA A 153 10.98 2.49 -17.47
C ALA A 153 11.17 1.79 -16.11
N ASP A 154 10.32 2.08 -15.13
CA ASP A 154 10.37 1.50 -13.78
C ASP A 154 9.39 0.33 -13.57
N LEU A 155 8.57 -0.02 -14.58
CA LEU A 155 7.66 -1.16 -14.51
C LEU A 155 8.37 -2.52 -14.47
N PRO A 156 9.41 -2.78 -15.31
CA PRO A 156 10.13 -4.03 -15.24
C PRO A 156 10.89 -4.18 -13.92
N LEU A 157 10.95 -5.39 -13.44
CA LEU A 157 11.78 -5.75 -12.28
C LEU A 157 13.08 -6.43 -12.73
N LYS A 158 14.09 -6.33 -11.89
CA LYS A 158 15.35 -7.08 -12.01
C LYS A 158 15.65 -7.78 -10.68
N LEU A 159 16.40 -8.86 -10.75
CA LEU A 159 16.82 -9.59 -9.57
C LEU A 159 17.80 -8.75 -8.74
N ASP A 160 17.69 -8.87 -7.43
CA ASP A 160 18.71 -8.47 -6.47
C ASP A 160 19.87 -9.50 -6.43
N ALA A 161 20.97 -9.17 -5.78
CA ALA A 161 22.13 -10.07 -5.64
C ALA A 161 21.80 -11.35 -4.85
N ALA A 162 20.93 -11.24 -3.84
CA ALA A 162 20.42 -12.38 -3.06
C ALA A 162 18.88 -12.28 -3.04
N PRO A 163 18.20 -12.72 -4.12
CA PRO A 163 16.79 -12.40 -4.29
C PRO A 163 15.86 -13.20 -3.38
N VAL A 164 16.17 -14.46 -3.05
CA VAL A 164 15.34 -15.32 -2.21
C VAL A 164 15.60 -14.97 -0.74
N LEU A 165 14.58 -14.46 -0.06
CA LEU A 165 14.65 -14.10 1.36
C LEU A 165 14.12 -15.20 2.26
N ALA A 166 13.05 -15.89 1.85
CA ALA A 166 12.46 -16.98 2.60
C ALA A 166 11.74 -17.96 1.68
N ILE A 167 11.66 -19.21 2.12
CA ILE A 167 10.86 -20.28 1.53
C ILE A 167 9.96 -20.81 2.65
N SER A 168 8.66 -21.00 2.39
CA SER A 168 7.78 -21.60 3.38
C SER A 168 8.20 -23.02 3.73
N ARG A 169 7.94 -23.42 4.97
CA ARG A 169 8.20 -24.78 5.46
C ARG A 169 7.05 -25.71 5.08
N GLY A 170 7.38 -26.98 4.79
CA GLY A 170 6.40 -28.01 4.48
C GLY A 170 6.01 -28.08 3.00
N THR A 171 5.49 -29.25 2.60
CA THR A 171 5.13 -29.53 1.21
C THR A 171 3.63 -29.32 0.90
N ALA A 172 2.82 -29.05 1.92
CA ALA A 172 1.39 -28.73 1.75
C ALA A 172 1.19 -27.37 1.05
N TYR A 173 0.13 -27.25 0.30
CA TYR A 173 -0.28 -25.96 -0.28
C TYR A 173 -1.10 -25.14 0.73
N PRO A 174 -1.02 -23.80 0.67
CA PRO A 174 -0.20 -23.00 -0.23
C PRO A 174 1.27 -22.97 0.17
N ARG A 175 2.17 -22.96 -0.83
CA ARG A 175 3.61 -22.80 -0.64
C ARG A 175 4.02 -21.39 -1.02
N THR A 176 4.97 -20.81 -0.31
CA THR A 176 5.38 -19.41 -0.50
C THR A 176 6.90 -19.29 -0.68
N ILE A 177 7.32 -18.47 -1.63
CA ILE A 177 8.68 -17.96 -1.73
C ILE A 177 8.61 -16.43 -1.62
N LEU A 178 9.32 -15.84 -0.66
CA LEU A 178 9.50 -14.40 -0.53
C LEU A 178 10.76 -13.96 -1.25
N VAL A 179 10.62 -12.96 -2.09
CA VAL A 179 11.68 -12.44 -2.95
C VAL A 179 11.88 -10.95 -2.72
N ARG A 180 13.13 -10.50 -2.78
CA ARG A 180 13.49 -9.11 -2.97
C ARG A 180 13.95 -8.91 -4.41
N ALA A 181 13.21 -8.12 -5.16
CA ALA A 181 13.54 -7.64 -6.49
C ALA A 181 13.80 -6.13 -6.45
N LEU A 182 14.25 -5.56 -7.54
CA LEU A 182 14.53 -4.13 -7.68
C LEU A 182 13.77 -3.60 -8.89
N LYS A 183 13.22 -2.40 -8.80
CA LYS A 183 12.71 -1.67 -9.96
C LYS A 183 13.85 -1.38 -10.94
N ALA A 184 13.59 -1.53 -12.25
CA ALA A 184 14.66 -1.50 -13.24
C ALA A 184 15.40 -0.16 -13.31
N LYS A 185 14.66 0.96 -13.23
CA LYS A 185 15.21 2.31 -13.34
C LYS A 185 15.72 2.85 -12.01
N THR A 186 14.85 2.91 -11.01
CA THR A 186 15.15 3.55 -9.72
C THR A 186 15.99 2.66 -8.80
N GLY A 187 15.98 1.35 -9.02
CA GLY A 187 16.60 0.40 -8.08
C GLY A 187 15.83 0.25 -6.77
N ALA A 188 14.65 0.85 -6.64
CA ALA A 188 13.83 0.74 -5.43
C ALA A 188 13.51 -0.74 -5.14
N PRO A 189 13.72 -1.21 -3.89
CA PRO A 189 13.48 -2.60 -3.54
C PRO A 189 11.98 -2.91 -3.47
N VAL A 190 11.63 -4.11 -3.93
CA VAL A 190 10.26 -4.61 -4.01
C VAL A 190 10.20 -6.00 -3.38
N TYR A 191 9.23 -6.23 -2.50
CA TYR A 191 8.88 -7.58 -2.07
C TYR A 191 7.92 -8.22 -3.07
N LEU A 192 8.24 -9.46 -3.47
CA LEU A 192 7.35 -10.32 -4.23
C LEU A 192 7.03 -11.55 -3.38
N PHE A 193 5.74 -11.84 -3.22
CA PHE A 193 5.30 -13.09 -2.65
C PHE A 193 4.84 -13.99 -3.79
N LEU A 194 5.64 -15.02 -4.06
CA LEU A 194 5.34 -16.06 -5.02
C LEU A 194 4.60 -17.17 -4.28
N ILE A 195 3.37 -17.44 -4.67
CA ILE A 195 2.53 -18.43 -4.01
C ILE A 195 2.12 -19.50 -5.01
N ALA A 196 2.32 -20.76 -4.66
CA ALA A 196 1.73 -21.90 -5.32
C ALA A 196 0.51 -22.34 -4.50
N THR A 197 -0.68 -22.20 -5.03
CA THR A 197 -1.94 -22.61 -4.39
C THR A 197 -2.26 -24.08 -4.63
N ASP A 198 -1.63 -24.67 -5.64
CA ASP A 198 -1.79 -26.06 -6.09
C ASP A 198 -0.57 -26.49 -6.94
N ALA A 199 -0.68 -27.62 -7.61
CA ALA A 199 0.37 -28.18 -8.46
C ALA A 199 0.65 -27.38 -9.76
N SER A 200 -0.12 -26.33 -10.07
CA SER A 200 0.10 -25.51 -11.29
C SER A 200 1.33 -24.60 -11.18
N GLY A 201 1.95 -24.57 -10.01
CA GLY A 201 3.22 -23.86 -9.75
C GLY A 201 3.06 -22.47 -9.18
N TYR A 202 4.18 -21.82 -8.99
CA TYR A 202 4.25 -20.49 -8.36
C TYR A 202 3.79 -19.38 -9.30
N ARG A 203 3.14 -18.37 -8.72
CA ARG A 203 2.77 -17.10 -9.36
C ARG A 203 3.00 -15.95 -8.39
N ILE A 204 3.16 -14.74 -8.91
CA ILE A 204 3.24 -13.52 -8.10
C ILE A 204 1.81 -13.20 -7.62
N HIS A 205 1.60 -13.24 -6.31
CA HIS A 205 0.34 -12.88 -5.66
C HIS A 205 0.39 -11.49 -5.01
N ASN A 206 1.61 -11.03 -4.65
CA ASN A 206 1.81 -9.71 -4.07
C ASN A 206 3.10 -9.10 -4.62
N GLN A 207 3.03 -7.81 -4.97
CA GLN A 207 4.16 -7.00 -5.40
C GLN A 207 4.07 -5.65 -4.69
N SER A 208 4.94 -5.43 -3.69
CA SER A 208 4.91 -4.23 -2.84
C SER A 208 6.27 -3.57 -2.79
N THR A 209 6.33 -2.26 -3.05
CA THR A 209 7.56 -1.46 -2.92
C THR A 209 7.87 -1.28 -1.44
N MET A 210 9.11 -1.56 -1.03
CA MET A 210 9.54 -1.38 0.36
C MET A 210 9.48 0.10 0.74
N LEU A 211 8.98 0.37 1.95
CA LEU A 211 8.91 1.72 2.51
C LEU A 211 10.28 2.15 3.05
N PRO A 212 10.64 3.44 2.96
CA PRO A 212 11.89 3.95 3.52
C PRO A 212 12.01 3.69 5.03
N GLY A 213 13.23 3.44 5.50
CA GLY A 213 13.50 3.24 6.92
C GLY A 213 12.99 1.93 7.51
N THR A 214 12.55 0.99 6.68
CA THR A 214 12.03 -0.30 7.14
C THR A 214 13.16 -1.25 7.54
N PHE A 215 12.84 -2.13 8.49
CA PHE A 215 13.79 -3.05 9.07
C PHE A 215 14.19 -4.20 8.11
N SER A 216 15.35 -4.80 8.39
CA SER A 216 15.77 -6.01 7.67
C SER A 216 15.16 -7.24 8.34
N ALA A 217 14.25 -7.92 7.65
CA ALA A 217 13.67 -9.17 8.11
C ALA A 217 14.72 -10.30 8.05
N GLN A 218 14.86 -11.04 9.15
CA GLN A 218 15.66 -12.25 9.19
C GLN A 218 14.76 -13.47 9.25
N PHE A 219 14.95 -14.40 8.34
CA PHE A 219 14.21 -15.65 8.26
C PHE A 219 15.11 -16.84 8.62
N ASP A 220 14.49 -17.99 8.83
CA ASP A 220 15.24 -19.24 8.98
C ASP A 220 16.07 -19.54 7.72
N ALA A 221 17.10 -20.38 7.84
CA ALA A 221 17.90 -20.79 6.69
C ALA A 221 17.01 -21.32 5.56
N LEU A 222 17.30 -20.95 4.31
CA LEU A 222 16.47 -21.30 3.16
C LEU A 222 16.18 -22.80 3.04
N ALA A 223 17.17 -23.65 3.35
CA ALA A 223 17.00 -25.11 3.32
C ALA A 223 16.07 -25.63 4.44
N GLN A 224 15.95 -24.90 5.55
CA GLN A 224 15.05 -25.23 6.65
C GLN A 224 13.63 -24.73 6.36
N GLY A 225 13.51 -23.59 5.70
CA GLY A 225 12.25 -22.89 5.46
C GLY A 225 11.66 -22.20 6.69
N SER A 226 10.83 -21.21 6.47
CA SER A 226 10.12 -20.43 7.50
C SER A 226 8.70 -20.94 7.70
N PRO A 227 8.22 -21.12 8.94
CA PRO A 227 6.84 -21.52 9.19
C PRO A 227 5.83 -20.52 8.66
N VAL A 228 4.72 -21.02 8.11
CA VAL A 228 3.55 -20.20 7.76
C VAL A 228 2.71 -20.00 9.02
N VAL A 229 2.29 -18.77 9.28
CA VAL A 229 1.39 -18.41 10.37
C VAL A 229 -0.05 -18.38 9.86
N THR A 230 -0.92 -19.22 10.39
CA THR A 230 -2.31 -19.33 9.94
C THR A 230 -3.33 -18.75 10.93
N ASP A 231 -2.98 -18.71 12.22
CA ASP A 231 -3.90 -18.36 13.31
C ASP A 231 -3.48 -17.09 14.10
N GLY A 232 -2.37 -16.48 13.72
CA GLY A 232 -1.81 -15.31 14.41
C GLY A 232 -1.13 -15.64 15.75
N SER A 233 -0.96 -16.92 16.11
CA SER A 233 -0.28 -17.32 17.35
C SER A 233 1.15 -16.76 17.41
N GLY A 234 1.56 -16.23 18.59
CA GLY A 234 2.86 -15.62 18.80
C GLY A 234 3.07 -14.29 18.06
N LEU A 235 2.00 -13.63 17.66
CA LEU A 235 1.98 -12.26 17.11
C LEU A 235 1.21 -11.35 18.06
N SER A 236 1.59 -10.06 18.07
CA SER A 236 0.93 -9.04 18.91
C SER A 236 -0.52 -8.77 18.48
N VAL A 237 -0.85 -9.04 17.23
CA VAL A 237 -2.19 -8.91 16.67
C VAL A 237 -2.39 -9.95 15.57
N ALA A 238 -3.60 -10.54 15.52
CA ALA A 238 -3.95 -11.47 14.45
C ALA A 238 -3.99 -10.76 13.09
N PRO A 239 -3.49 -11.37 11.99
CA PRO A 239 -3.39 -10.75 10.68
C PRO A 239 -4.69 -10.14 10.14
N ASP A 240 -5.83 -10.84 10.31
CA ASP A 240 -7.13 -10.33 9.86
C ASP A 240 -7.61 -9.12 10.68
N ALA A 241 -7.39 -9.12 11.98
CA ALA A 241 -7.71 -7.97 12.85
C ALA A 241 -6.83 -6.77 12.54
N LEU A 242 -5.53 -7.00 12.26
CA LEU A 242 -4.60 -5.96 11.82
C LEU A 242 -5.08 -5.31 10.52
N MET A 243 -5.40 -6.12 9.53
CA MET A 243 -5.84 -5.64 8.22
C MET A 243 -7.15 -4.85 8.32
N ALA A 244 -8.12 -5.32 9.14
CA ALA A 244 -9.37 -4.61 9.39
C ALA A 244 -9.14 -3.25 10.09
N ALA A 245 -8.25 -3.21 11.08
CA ALA A 245 -7.88 -1.98 11.79
C ALA A 245 -7.19 -0.97 10.84
N TYR A 246 -6.26 -1.45 10.00
CA TYR A 246 -5.58 -0.61 9.02
C TYR A 246 -6.54 -0.04 7.96
N ALA A 247 -7.38 -0.88 7.38
CA ALA A 247 -8.38 -0.46 6.40
C ALA A 247 -9.37 0.57 6.98
N GLY A 248 -9.84 0.36 8.22
CA GLY A 248 -10.71 1.32 8.91
C GLY A 248 -10.01 2.66 9.17
N TRP A 249 -8.72 2.62 9.50
CA TRP A 249 -7.94 3.84 9.76
C TRP A 249 -7.64 4.64 8.48
N LEU A 250 -7.52 3.99 7.33
CA LEU A 250 -7.33 4.65 6.03
C LEU A 250 -8.59 5.30 5.46
N ALA A 251 -9.78 5.02 6.00
CA ALA A 251 -11.04 5.55 5.48
C ALA A 251 -11.07 7.10 5.48
N PHE A 252 -11.72 7.69 4.48
CA PHE A 252 -11.90 9.12 4.39
C PHE A 252 -13.39 9.47 4.09
N PRO A 253 -14.01 10.41 4.83
CA PRO A 253 -13.50 11.14 5.99
C PRO A 253 -13.14 10.21 7.15
N ARG A 254 -12.07 10.53 7.88
CA ARG A 254 -11.66 9.75 9.04
C ARG A 254 -12.64 9.83 10.20
N THR A 255 -12.85 8.73 10.89
CA THR A 255 -13.57 8.67 12.16
C THR A 255 -12.68 8.94 13.37
N SER A 256 -11.36 8.70 13.24
CA SER A 256 -10.35 8.98 14.26
C SER A 256 -9.11 9.63 13.64
N PRO A 257 -8.54 10.69 14.25
CA PRO A 257 -7.33 11.33 13.77
C PRO A 257 -6.06 10.51 14.04
N THR A 258 -6.09 9.60 15.01
CA THR A 258 -4.93 8.82 15.46
C THR A 258 -4.95 7.41 14.91
N ALA A 259 -3.77 6.85 14.63
CA ALA A 259 -3.62 5.45 14.29
C ALA A 259 -4.12 4.55 15.46
N PRO A 260 -4.69 3.38 15.17
CA PRO A 260 -4.96 2.37 16.19
C PRO A 260 -3.69 2.03 16.97
N ALA A 261 -3.81 1.75 18.27
CA ALA A 261 -2.67 1.42 19.13
C ALA A 261 -1.90 0.15 18.67
N THR A 262 -2.54 -0.67 17.86
CA THR A 262 -1.95 -1.87 17.25
C THR A 262 -1.08 -1.59 16.04
N LEU A 263 -0.97 -0.32 15.59
CA LEU A 263 -0.30 0.10 14.36
C LEU A 263 0.70 1.21 14.64
N VAL A 264 1.85 1.14 13.99
CA VAL A 264 2.74 2.29 13.83
C VAL A 264 2.22 3.14 12.67
N ASN A 265 2.25 4.47 12.83
CA ASN A 265 1.97 5.37 11.71
C ASN A 265 3.04 5.21 10.62
N ASP A 266 2.66 5.15 9.37
CA ASP A 266 3.54 4.93 8.24
C ASP A 266 3.32 5.94 7.11
N GLY A 267 4.37 6.18 6.32
CA GLY A 267 4.36 7.18 5.25
C GLY A 267 3.38 6.86 4.12
N PHE A 268 3.04 5.57 3.89
CA PHE A 268 2.04 5.20 2.88
C PHE A 268 0.64 5.62 3.32
N ALA A 269 0.26 5.32 4.57
CA ALA A 269 -1.02 5.75 5.14
C ALA A 269 -1.13 7.28 5.19
N GLU A 270 -0.06 7.97 5.59
CA GLU A 270 -0.03 9.43 5.62
C GLU A 270 -0.22 10.02 4.22
N SER A 271 0.47 9.50 3.20
CA SER A 271 0.36 9.96 1.82
C SER A 271 -1.06 9.79 1.27
N LEU A 272 -1.70 8.65 1.54
CA LEU A 272 -3.09 8.40 1.13
C LEU A 272 -4.05 9.41 1.74
N LEU A 273 -3.90 9.68 3.02
CA LEU A 273 -4.77 10.62 3.73
C LEU A 273 -4.56 12.06 3.34
N GLN A 274 -3.30 12.49 3.18
CA GLN A 274 -2.98 13.82 2.68
C GLN A 274 -3.53 13.99 1.26
N GLY A 275 -3.40 12.97 0.40
CA GLY A 275 -4.00 12.96 -0.93
C GLY A 275 -5.51 13.12 -0.90
N ALA A 276 -6.21 12.33 -0.07
CA ALA A 276 -7.65 12.40 0.08
C ALA A 276 -8.14 13.77 0.61
N GLN A 277 -7.42 14.34 1.58
CA GLN A 277 -7.72 15.68 2.13
C GLN A 277 -7.53 16.77 1.09
N ALA A 278 -6.41 16.74 0.35
CA ALA A 278 -6.12 17.72 -0.70
C ALA A 278 -7.16 17.66 -1.82
N GLU A 279 -7.55 16.46 -2.22
CA GLU A 279 -8.55 16.23 -3.25
C GLU A 279 -9.95 16.69 -2.80
N ALA A 280 -10.37 16.34 -1.58
CA ALA A 280 -11.63 16.79 -1.02
C ALA A 280 -11.68 18.33 -0.88
N ALA A 281 -10.56 18.96 -0.51
CA ALA A 281 -10.45 20.41 -0.44
C ALA A 281 -10.55 21.07 -1.82
N ALA A 282 -9.91 20.49 -2.83
CA ALA A 282 -9.94 21.01 -4.20
C ALA A 282 -11.32 20.86 -4.85
N LEU A 283 -12.05 19.81 -4.51
CA LEU A 283 -13.37 19.50 -5.08
C LEU A 283 -14.57 19.98 -4.23
N ARG A 284 -14.34 20.59 -3.06
CA ARG A 284 -15.38 20.92 -2.06
C ARG A 284 -16.60 21.62 -2.60
N ASP A 285 -16.44 22.48 -3.63
CA ASP A 285 -17.52 23.30 -4.21
C ASP A 285 -18.27 22.56 -5.33
N VAL A 286 -17.77 21.42 -5.80
CA VAL A 286 -18.32 20.70 -6.97
C VAL A 286 -18.57 19.22 -6.72
N ALA A 287 -17.87 18.58 -5.78
CA ALA A 287 -18.09 17.17 -5.45
C ALA A 287 -17.72 16.85 -3.99
N LYS A 288 -18.39 15.84 -3.45
CA LYS A 288 -18.02 15.18 -2.19
C LYS A 288 -17.13 14.00 -2.49
N VAL A 289 -15.99 13.91 -1.80
CA VAL A 289 -15.04 12.79 -1.89
C VAL A 289 -15.19 11.90 -0.68
N THR A 290 -15.23 10.59 -0.89
CA THR A 290 -15.16 9.58 0.17
C THR A 290 -14.25 8.43 -0.27
N GLN A 291 -13.47 7.86 0.67
CA GLN A 291 -12.67 6.65 0.43
C GLN A 291 -13.08 5.57 1.42
N VAL A 292 -13.34 4.39 0.91
CA VAL A 292 -13.64 3.20 1.70
C VAL A 292 -12.59 2.15 1.38
N HIS A 293 -12.02 1.57 2.43
CA HIS A 293 -11.04 0.50 2.32
C HIS A 293 -11.65 -0.79 2.84
N ALA A 294 -11.65 -1.84 2.02
CA ALA A 294 -12.21 -3.15 2.36
C ALA A 294 -11.11 -4.21 2.31
N PRO A 295 -10.86 -4.95 3.41
CA PRO A 295 -9.95 -6.08 3.42
C PRO A 295 -10.38 -7.14 2.41
N LEU A 296 -9.46 -7.59 1.54
CA LEU A 296 -9.69 -8.74 0.64
C LEU A 296 -9.10 -10.04 1.19
N GLY A 297 -8.20 -9.96 2.16
CA GLY A 297 -7.66 -11.10 2.90
C GLY A 297 -6.15 -11.08 3.04
N VAL A 298 -5.69 -11.91 3.97
CA VAL A 298 -4.29 -12.26 4.15
C VAL A 298 -3.90 -13.27 3.08
N GLN A 299 -2.86 -12.96 2.30
CA GLN A 299 -2.37 -13.86 1.25
C GLN A 299 -1.44 -14.92 1.82
N THR A 300 -0.56 -14.52 2.73
CA THR A 300 0.37 -15.39 3.44
C THR A 300 0.99 -14.63 4.61
N ALA A 301 1.47 -15.36 5.61
CA ALA A 301 2.27 -14.82 6.70
C ALA A 301 3.45 -15.75 6.97
N LEU A 302 4.68 -15.25 6.86
CA LEU A 302 5.90 -16.01 7.09
C LEU A 302 6.55 -15.59 8.40
N ARG A 303 6.80 -16.55 9.27
CA ARG A 303 7.45 -16.31 10.57
C ARG A 303 8.91 -15.94 10.38
N LEU A 304 9.36 -14.95 11.14
CA LEU A 304 10.75 -14.58 11.25
C LEU A 304 11.52 -15.55 12.13
N ALA A 305 12.84 -15.63 11.91
CA ALA A 305 13.73 -16.42 12.73
C ALA A 305 13.58 -16.10 14.23
N GLU A 306 13.85 -17.08 15.08
CA GLU A 306 13.82 -16.94 16.55
C GLU A 306 12.49 -16.43 17.12
N GLY A 307 11.39 -16.60 16.40
CA GLY A 307 10.07 -16.14 16.84
C GLY A 307 9.89 -14.63 16.94
N LYS A 308 10.72 -13.84 16.22
CA LYS A 308 10.71 -12.36 16.24
C LYS A 308 9.49 -11.73 15.56
N GLY A 309 8.45 -12.50 15.31
CA GLY A 309 7.21 -12.05 14.65
C GLY A 309 7.02 -12.68 13.28
N ALA A 310 6.29 -11.98 12.41
CA ALA A 310 6.04 -12.43 11.03
C ALA A 310 6.01 -11.27 10.05
N LEU A 311 6.30 -11.56 8.76
CA LEU A 311 5.86 -10.73 7.64
C LEU A 311 4.52 -11.23 7.12
N VAL A 312 3.54 -10.33 7.06
CA VAL A 312 2.15 -10.61 6.66
C VAL A 312 1.86 -9.86 5.37
N ALA A 313 1.63 -10.58 4.28
CA ALA A 313 1.23 -10.01 3.00
C ALA A 313 -0.29 -9.95 2.90
N THR A 314 -0.83 -8.77 2.60
CA THR A 314 -2.27 -8.52 2.55
C THR A 314 -2.67 -7.80 1.27
N VAL A 315 -3.98 -7.83 0.97
CA VAL A 315 -4.59 -7.01 -0.08
C VAL A 315 -5.82 -6.31 0.49
N ILE A 316 -5.91 -5.01 0.21
CA ILE A 316 -7.02 -4.15 0.59
C ILE A 316 -7.57 -3.52 -0.69
N GLU A 317 -8.88 -3.55 -0.88
CA GLU A 317 -9.56 -2.81 -1.94
C GLU A 317 -9.87 -1.40 -1.45
N ARG A 318 -9.46 -0.38 -2.21
CA ARG A 318 -9.85 1.02 -1.98
C ARG A 318 -10.86 1.44 -3.04
N ASN A 319 -11.96 2.05 -2.60
CA ASN A 319 -12.97 2.66 -3.45
C ASN A 319 -13.05 4.16 -3.16
N ASP A 320 -12.56 4.98 -4.09
CA ASP A 320 -12.68 6.43 -4.06
C ASP A 320 -13.95 6.83 -4.78
N THR A 321 -14.89 7.45 -4.07
CA THR A 321 -16.18 7.85 -4.62
C THR A 321 -16.28 9.37 -4.66
N TYR A 322 -16.60 9.88 -5.84
CA TYR A 322 -16.86 11.29 -6.14
C TYR A 322 -18.36 11.44 -6.40
N THR A 323 -19.03 12.20 -5.59
CA THR A 323 -20.46 12.51 -5.76
C THR A 323 -20.61 13.99 -6.04
N GLU A 324 -21.13 14.33 -7.21
CA GLU A 324 -21.36 15.70 -7.63
C GLU A 324 -22.35 16.40 -6.69
N THR A 325 -22.05 17.66 -6.35
CA THR A 325 -22.88 18.52 -5.49
C THR A 325 -23.51 19.67 -6.27
N THR A 326 -23.14 19.86 -7.53
CA THR A 326 -23.61 20.92 -8.41
C THR A 326 -24.03 20.33 -9.75
N ALA A 327 -24.86 21.02 -10.53
CA ALA A 327 -25.27 20.57 -11.87
C ALA A 327 -24.20 20.78 -12.96
N ASN A 328 -22.92 20.70 -12.61
CA ASN A 328 -21.80 20.89 -13.56
C ASN A 328 -21.05 19.58 -13.66
N ALA A 329 -21.00 19.01 -14.88
CA ALA A 329 -20.20 17.83 -15.17
C ALA A 329 -18.72 18.03 -14.80
N LEU A 330 -18.11 17.02 -14.16
CA LEU A 330 -16.70 17.04 -13.81
C LEU A 330 -15.87 16.47 -14.96
N THR A 331 -14.73 17.09 -15.23
CA THR A 331 -13.73 16.52 -16.15
C THR A 331 -12.96 15.42 -15.44
N PRO A 332 -13.06 14.16 -15.88
CA PRO A 332 -12.36 13.06 -15.23
C PRO A 332 -10.85 13.08 -15.54
N PRO A 333 -10.04 12.38 -14.71
CA PRO A 333 -8.65 12.13 -15.02
C PRO A 333 -8.54 11.17 -16.22
N ARG A 334 -7.36 11.20 -16.85
CA ARG A 334 -7.08 10.38 -18.05
C ARG A 334 -7.29 8.88 -17.79
N GLU A 335 -6.90 8.41 -16.62
CA GLU A 335 -7.04 7.02 -16.19
C GLU A 335 -8.52 6.58 -16.15
N TYR A 336 -9.41 7.44 -15.64
CA TYR A 336 -10.85 7.17 -15.64
C TYR A 336 -11.36 7.03 -17.08
N THR A 337 -10.96 7.95 -17.97
CA THR A 337 -11.33 7.90 -19.39
C THR A 337 -10.85 6.62 -20.07
N ILE A 338 -9.61 6.19 -19.79
CA ILE A 338 -9.06 4.93 -20.34
C ILE A 338 -9.86 3.72 -19.86
N LEU A 339 -10.22 3.67 -18.58
CA LEU A 339 -10.91 2.53 -17.98
C LEU A 339 -12.40 2.47 -18.33
N THR A 340 -13.06 3.61 -18.54
CA THR A 340 -14.52 3.69 -18.73
C THR A 340 -14.93 4.06 -20.16
N GLY A 341 -14.06 4.68 -20.95
CA GLY A 341 -14.38 5.33 -22.22
C GLY A 341 -15.14 6.66 -22.08
N LYS A 342 -15.48 7.11 -20.86
CA LYS A 342 -16.27 8.32 -20.60
C LYS A 342 -15.37 9.55 -20.48
N GLN A 343 -15.82 10.67 -21.09
CA GLN A 343 -15.11 11.96 -21.09
C GLN A 343 -15.60 12.93 -20.02
N VAL A 344 -16.70 12.61 -19.34
CA VAL A 344 -17.32 13.41 -18.29
C VAL A 344 -17.85 12.52 -17.18
N ILE A 345 -17.97 13.09 -15.99
CA ILE A 345 -18.67 12.52 -14.84
C ILE A 345 -19.88 13.42 -14.59
N ASP A 346 -21.09 12.87 -14.75
CA ASP A 346 -22.33 13.66 -14.65
C ASP A 346 -22.90 13.68 -13.24
N LYS A 347 -22.75 12.61 -12.47
CA LYS A 347 -23.33 12.52 -11.11
C LYS A 347 -22.39 11.88 -10.11
N LYS A 348 -21.79 10.75 -10.47
CA LYS A 348 -21.00 9.95 -9.58
C LYS A 348 -19.90 9.23 -10.34
N ALA A 349 -18.71 9.18 -9.76
CA ALA A 349 -17.65 8.29 -10.20
C ALA A 349 -17.13 7.47 -9.02
N THR A 350 -16.66 6.26 -9.31
CA THR A 350 -15.92 5.43 -8.37
C THR A 350 -14.65 4.95 -9.05
N LEU A 351 -13.52 5.16 -8.39
CA LEU A 351 -12.22 4.60 -8.75
C LEU A 351 -11.92 3.48 -7.77
N LYS A 352 -11.58 2.30 -8.29
CA LYS A 352 -11.22 1.13 -7.49
C LYS A 352 -9.73 0.87 -7.62
N SER A 353 -9.03 0.81 -6.50
CA SER A 353 -7.62 0.45 -6.42
C SER A 353 -7.43 -0.81 -5.58
N LEU A 354 -6.35 -1.55 -5.85
CA LEU A 354 -5.86 -2.63 -5.02
C LEU A 354 -4.58 -2.16 -4.34
N GLN A 355 -4.58 -2.26 -3.02
CA GLN A 355 -3.46 -1.92 -2.16
C GLN A 355 -2.82 -3.21 -1.67
N PHE A 356 -1.57 -3.43 -2.04
CA PHE A 356 -0.75 -4.54 -1.57
C PHE A 356 0.09 -4.02 -0.42
N VAL A 357 -0.20 -4.48 0.80
CA VAL A 357 0.50 -4.02 2.00
C VAL A 357 1.15 -5.21 2.69
N VAL A 358 2.42 -5.06 3.02
CA VAL A 358 3.18 -6.02 3.80
C VAL A 358 3.44 -5.44 5.18
N PHE A 359 3.01 -6.15 6.21
CA PHE A 359 3.22 -5.77 7.59
C PHE A 359 4.31 -6.61 8.22
N PHE A 360 5.16 -5.99 9.02
CA PHE A 360 5.86 -6.65 10.10
C PHE A 360 4.97 -6.66 11.32
N VAL A 361 4.68 -7.85 11.86
CA VAL A 361 3.90 -8.03 13.08
C VAL A 361 4.82 -8.65 14.12
N PRO A 362 5.24 -7.89 15.15
CA PRO A 362 6.10 -8.40 16.23
C PRO A 362 5.32 -9.31 17.16
N PRO A 363 6.00 -10.07 18.07
CA PRO A 363 5.33 -10.84 19.11
C PRO A 363 4.70 -9.95 20.20
N SER A 364 5.15 -8.71 20.33
CA SER A 364 4.59 -7.70 21.24
C SER A 364 4.80 -6.29 20.67
N GLY A 365 3.90 -5.36 21.02
CA GLY A 365 3.93 -3.99 20.48
C GLY A 365 3.17 -3.83 19.16
N PRO A 366 3.18 -2.65 18.56
CA PRO A 366 2.41 -2.34 17.36
C PRO A 366 3.04 -2.95 16.09
N ALA A 367 2.19 -3.32 15.14
CA ALA A 367 2.59 -3.73 13.80
C ALA A 367 2.98 -2.52 12.94
N GLN A 368 3.83 -2.75 11.94
CA GLN A 368 4.33 -1.72 11.03
C GLN A 368 4.15 -2.15 9.58
N ALA A 369 3.62 -1.28 8.73
CA ALA A 369 3.71 -1.47 7.29
C ALA A 369 5.16 -1.28 6.84
N VAL A 370 5.71 -2.28 6.14
CA VAL A 370 7.12 -2.29 5.69
C VAL A 370 7.26 -2.25 4.16
N ALA A 371 6.19 -2.57 3.45
CA ALA A 371 6.11 -2.37 2.01
C ALA A 371 4.65 -2.11 1.61
N ALA A 372 4.46 -1.28 0.61
CA ALA A 372 3.13 -0.99 0.08
C ALA A 372 3.18 -0.62 -1.40
N SER A 373 2.11 -0.94 -2.11
CA SER A 373 1.85 -0.47 -3.47
C SER A 373 0.34 -0.28 -3.64
N ASP A 374 -0.04 0.70 -4.43
CA ASP A 374 -1.42 1.03 -4.76
C ASP A 374 -1.58 1.05 -6.28
N GLN A 375 -2.56 0.29 -6.80
CA GLN A 375 -2.81 0.16 -8.23
C GLN A 375 -4.29 0.39 -8.54
N LEU A 376 -4.59 1.42 -9.30
CA LEU A 376 -5.92 1.63 -9.88
C LEU A 376 -6.24 0.47 -10.84
N VAL A 377 -7.36 -0.21 -10.60
CA VAL A 377 -7.74 -1.42 -11.35
C VAL A 377 -9.04 -1.29 -12.11
N ALA A 378 -9.94 -0.43 -11.67
CA ALA A 378 -11.23 -0.20 -12.33
C ALA A 378 -11.74 1.21 -12.07
N ALA A 379 -12.62 1.66 -12.93
CA ALA A 379 -13.39 2.88 -12.74
C ALA A 379 -14.82 2.67 -13.23
N SER A 380 -15.75 3.37 -12.63
CA SER A 380 -17.15 3.40 -13.05
C SER A 380 -17.78 4.76 -12.75
N GLY A 381 -18.88 5.08 -13.42
CA GLY A 381 -19.59 6.34 -13.15
C GLY A 381 -20.73 6.57 -14.12
N SER A 382 -21.55 7.56 -13.81
CA SER A 382 -22.67 8.03 -14.62
C SER A 382 -22.49 9.50 -14.96
#